data_ce9213695e6fefa98b230dd5b8b6d54f
#
_entry.id   ce9213695e6fefa98b230dd5b8b6d54f
#
_cell.length_a   1.000
_cell.length_b   1.000
_cell.length_c   1.000
_cell.angle_alpha   90.00
_cell.angle_beta   90.00
_cell.angle_gamma   90.00
#
_symmetry.space_group_name_H-M   'P 1'
#
loop_
_entity.id
_entity.type
_entity.pdbx_description
1 polymer ?
#
loop_
_entity_poly.entity_id
_entity_poly.type
_entity_poly.pdbx_seq_one_letter_code
_entity_poly.pdbx_strand_id
1 'polypeptide(L)'
;TSKIRSLHDLEAVETMGFRGEALAAIGSVAELSLLSATADAEHAHFLDGRSGELRPAARQRGTSVEVRELFFSTPARRKFLKSEATELAHCLDAVRRHALARPDVAFTLWHDGKLVEQWRAADAEQRMADVLGSSFIEQSLAVDYEIQTPSGPLRVHGRCGLPDHARSRADQQYAYVNGRYVRDKVITHAARSAYEDVLHGQRQPVYVLMIEIDPLRVDVNVHPTKIEVRFRDSREVHQAVRHALEEALTPSRAAQAAAGGMQNGDPAGVGALSSPPGNWPSAPTWQQQPMPLTNPYWNRPAAWQAQEGSNPWGFTPSSGSAAMPGNPVLQPGMAQAPGAVQ
;
A
#
# COMPACT_ATOMS: atom_id res chain seq x y z
N THR A 1 18.22 2.33 -16.12
CA THR A 1 16.95 2.50 -16.83
C THR A 1 16.96 3.78 -17.64
N SER A 2 16.02 3.94 -18.56
CA SER A 2 15.89 5.20 -19.33
C SER A 2 15.40 6.38 -18.48
N LYS A 3 14.90 6.12 -17.28
CA LYS A 3 14.25 7.11 -16.39
C LYS A 3 15.14 7.60 -15.26
N ILE A 4 16.16 6.84 -14.87
CA ILE A 4 17.11 7.20 -13.83
C ILE A 4 18.48 7.36 -14.49
N ARG A 5 19.02 8.56 -14.48
CA ARG A 5 20.31 8.93 -15.09
C ARG A 5 21.31 9.44 -14.08
N SER A 6 20.83 9.90 -12.92
CA SER A 6 21.64 10.48 -11.84
C SER A 6 21.25 9.90 -10.48
N LEU A 7 22.08 10.14 -9.47
CA LEU A 7 21.78 9.80 -8.08
C LEU A 7 20.56 10.60 -7.58
N HIS A 8 20.46 11.86 -8.00
CA HIS A 8 19.32 12.73 -7.66
C HIS A 8 17.98 12.16 -8.16
N ASP A 9 17.94 11.61 -9.40
CA ASP A 9 16.73 10.97 -9.94
C ASP A 9 16.31 9.74 -9.12
N LEU A 10 17.28 9.09 -8.45
CA LEU A 10 17.02 7.95 -7.59
C LEU A 10 16.49 8.38 -6.21
N GLU A 11 16.93 9.54 -5.72
CA GLU A 11 16.47 10.12 -4.45
C GLU A 11 15.08 10.78 -4.59
N ALA A 12 14.78 11.34 -5.76
CA ALA A 12 13.52 12.00 -6.09
C ALA A 12 12.76 11.23 -7.18
N VAL A 13 12.27 10.03 -6.87
CA VAL A 13 11.59 9.18 -7.86
C VAL A 13 10.18 9.69 -8.13
N GLU A 14 9.98 10.34 -9.27
CA GLU A 14 8.69 10.84 -9.75
C GLU A 14 7.92 9.81 -10.61
N THR A 15 8.60 8.76 -11.10
CA THR A 15 8.00 7.80 -12.02
C THR A 15 7.62 6.49 -11.35
N MET A 16 6.55 5.84 -11.81
CA MET A 16 6.09 4.54 -11.29
C MET A 16 7.12 3.43 -11.44
N GLY A 17 7.80 3.36 -12.59
CA GLY A 17 8.86 2.39 -12.88
C GLY A 17 10.22 3.06 -12.96
N PHE A 18 11.20 2.61 -12.18
CA PHE A 18 12.55 3.21 -12.17
C PHE A 18 13.70 2.18 -12.17
N ARG A 19 13.47 0.90 -11.86
CA ARG A 19 14.54 -0.13 -11.82
C ARG A 19 14.85 -0.77 -13.17
N GLY A 20 13.89 -0.83 -14.10
CA GLY A 20 14.07 -1.46 -15.43
C GLY A 20 14.12 -3.00 -15.41
N GLU A 21 13.80 -3.64 -14.30
CA GLU A 21 13.99 -5.08 -14.09
C GLU A 21 12.69 -5.90 -14.26
N ALA A 22 11.52 -5.24 -14.28
CA ALA A 22 10.22 -5.92 -14.20
C ALA A 22 9.99 -6.89 -15.37
N LEU A 23 10.23 -6.46 -16.61
CA LEU A 23 10.04 -7.30 -17.78
C LEU A 23 11.05 -8.46 -17.83
N ALA A 24 12.30 -8.22 -17.44
CA ALA A 24 13.32 -9.26 -17.35
C ALA A 24 12.93 -10.31 -16.29
N ALA A 25 12.44 -9.87 -15.13
CA ALA A 25 11.97 -10.78 -14.08
C ALA A 25 10.74 -11.59 -14.52
N ILE A 26 9.80 -11.00 -15.26
CA ILE A 26 8.65 -11.72 -15.84
C ILE A 26 9.15 -12.74 -16.88
N GLY A 27 10.00 -12.32 -17.81
CA GLY A 27 10.54 -13.20 -18.86
C GLY A 27 11.37 -14.37 -18.33
N SER A 28 11.94 -14.27 -17.12
CA SER A 28 12.67 -15.38 -16.49
C SER A 28 11.76 -16.53 -16.02
N VAL A 29 10.47 -16.27 -15.80
CA VAL A 29 9.51 -17.25 -15.27
C VAL A 29 8.27 -17.46 -16.16
N ALA A 30 8.19 -16.78 -17.29
CA ALA A 30 7.07 -16.83 -18.23
C ALA A 30 7.56 -16.65 -19.67
N GLU A 31 6.75 -17.02 -20.64
CA GLU A 31 6.95 -16.64 -22.03
C GLU A 31 6.46 -15.20 -22.21
N LEU A 32 7.40 -14.31 -22.48
CA LEU A 32 7.14 -12.88 -22.64
C LEU A 32 7.33 -12.47 -24.08
N SER A 33 6.36 -11.77 -24.67
CA SER A 33 6.56 -11.08 -25.94
C SER A 33 6.08 -9.64 -25.86
N LEU A 34 6.67 -8.79 -26.66
CA LEU A 34 6.39 -7.36 -26.75
C LEU A 34 6.17 -6.98 -28.21
N LEU A 35 5.10 -6.26 -28.50
CA LEU A 35 4.85 -5.66 -29.81
C LEU A 35 4.56 -4.17 -29.59
N SER A 36 5.44 -3.31 -30.10
CA SER A 36 5.36 -1.87 -29.84
C SER A 36 5.59 -1.04 -31.10
N ALA A 37 4.82 0.04 -31.24
CA ALA A 37 5.02 1.09 -32.23
C ALA A 37 4.94 2.45 -31.56
N THR A 38 5.94 3.32 -31.79
CA THR A 38 5.89 4.73 -31.39
C THR A 38 5.19 5.57 -32.46
N ALA A 39 4.89 6.83 -32.16
CA ALA A 39 4.23 7.72 -33.11
C ALA A 39 5.08 8.00 -34.34
N ASP A 40 6.41 8.03 -34.16
CA ASP A 40 7.38 8.47 -35.15
C ASP A 40 8.06 7.29 -35.86
N ALA A 41 7.72 6.04 -35.52
CA ALA A 41 8.32 4.86 -36.14
C ALA A 41 7.62 4.49 -37.44
N GLU A 42 8.38 4.19 -38.48
CA GLU A 42 7.84 3.71 -39.77
C GLU A 42 7.15 2.37 -39.65
N HIS A 43 7.59 1.51 -38.69
CA HIS A 43 7.01 0.20 -38.46
C HIS A 43 7.12 -0.16 -36.96
N ALA A 44 6.29 -1.11 -36.56
CA ALA A 44 6.36 -1.69 -35.22
C ALA A 44 7.53 -2.65 -35.08
N HIS A 45 7.92 -2.93 -33.86
CA HIS A 45 8.91 -3.95 -33.53
C HIS A 45 8.27 -5.01 -32.61
N PHE A 46 8.53 -6.26 -32.94
CA PHE A 46 8.22 -7.41 -32.11
C PHE A 46 9.49 -7.90 -31.44
N LEU A 47 9.44 -8.11 -30.13
CA LEU A 47 10.50 -8.69 -29.32
C LEU A 47 9.99 -9.98 -28.69
N ASP A 48 10.69 -11.10 -28.97
CA ASP A 48 10.57 -12.33 -28.21
C ASP A 48 11.47 -12.25 -26.97
N GLY A 49 10.88 -12.27 -25.78
CA GLY A 49 11.63 -12.11 -24.53
C GLY A 49 12.50 -13.32 -24.16
N ARG A 50 12.24 -14.49 -24.75
CA ARG A 50 13.01 -15.72 -24.51
C ARG A 50 14.25 -15.82 -25.39
N SER A 51 14.09 -15.62 -26.69
CA SER A 51 15.20 -15.66 -27.66
C SER A 51 15.97 -14.35 -27.71
N GLY A 52 15.37 -13.23 -27.33
CA GLY A 52 15.90 -11.89 -27.54
C GLY A 52 15.77 -11.42 -28.99
N GLU A 53 15.08 -12.17 -29.86
CA GLU A 53 14.87 -11.85 -31.26
C GLU A 53 14.04 -10.57 -31.40
N LEU A 54 14.58 -9.58 -32.09
CA LEU A 54 13.89 -8.34 -32.46
C LEU A 54 13.65 -8.33 -33.97
N ARG A 55 12.38 -8.20 -34.39
CA ARG A 55 11.98 -8.17 -35.79
C ARG A 55 10.96 -7.09 -36.10
N PRO A 56 10.93 -6.54 -37.32
CA PRO A 56 9.86 -5.67 -37.76
C PRO A 56 8.50 -6.37 -37.74
N ALA A 57 7.46 -5.62 -37.44
CA ALA A 57 6.07 -6.12 -37.41
C ALA A 57 5.09 -5.01 -37.80
N ALA A 58 3.83 -5.37 -38.02
CA ALA A 58 2.77 -4.43 -38.32
C ALA A 58 1.91 -4.21 -37.08
N ARG A 59 1.74 -2.95 -36.68
CA ARG A 59 0.85 -2.52 -35.60
C ARG A 59 0.59 -1.03 -35.70
N GLN A 60 -0.57 -0.59 -35.24
CA GLN A 60 -0.85 0.82 -34.95
C GLN A 60 -0.07 1.27 -33.70
N ARG A 61 0.06 2.57 -33.47
CA ARG A 61 0.67 3.15 -32.27
C ARG A 61 0.20 2.47 -30.98
N GLY A 62 1.12 2.13 -30.11
CA GLY A 62 0.87 1.54 -28.81
C GLY A 62 1.79 0.36 -28.51
N THR A 63 1.52 -0.34 -27.39
CA THR A 63 2.32 -1.49 -26.95
C THR A 63 1.39 -2.63 -26.51
N SER A 64 1.67 -3.85 -26.99
CA SER A 64 1.13 -5.08 -26.43
C SER A 64 2.23 -5.78 -25.65
N VAL A 65 1.91 -6.20 -24.45
CA VAL A 65 2.75 -7.05 -23.61
C VAL A 65 1.97 -8.34 -23.42
N GLU A 66 2.54 -9.45 -23.86
CA GLU A 66 1.92 -10.76 -23.74
C GLU A 66 2.77 -11.63 -22.83
N VAL A 67 2.14 -12.19 -21.79
CA VAL A 67 2.76 -13.09 -20.83
C VAL A 67 2.00 -14.39 -20.84
N ARG A 68 2.66 -15.46 -21.26
CA ARG A 68 2.09 -16.81 -21.34
C ARG A 68 2.80 -17.75 -20.41
N GLU A 69 2.16 -18.87 -20.05
CA GLU A 69 2.74 -19.97 -19.27
C GLU A 69 3.47 -19.50 -18.00
N LEU A 70 2.82 -18.66 -17.22
CA LEU A 70 3.39 -18.13 -15.98
C LEU A 70 3.86 -19.27 -15.07
N PHE A 71 5.13 -19.18 -14.63
CA PHE A 71 5.83 -20.17 -13.79
C PHE A 71 6.08 -21.54 -14.46
N PHE A 72 6.11 -21.62 -15.81
CA PHE A 72 6.43 -22.86 -16.50
C PHE A 72 7.80 -23.42 -16.09
N SER A 73 8.81 -22.55 -15.93
CA SER A 73 10.17 -22.88 -15.52
C SER A 73 10.34 -23.08 -14.01
N THR A 74 9.33 -22.74 -13.21
CA THR A 74 9.37 -22.75 -11.75
C THR A 74 8.16 -23.47 -11.15
N PRO A 75 8.03 -24.82 -11.30
CA PRO A 75 6.85 -25.57 -10.87
C PRO A 75 6.54 -25.42 -9.38
N ALA A 76 7.57 -25.23 -8.54
CA ALA A 76 7.40 -24.98 -7.12
C ALA A 76 6.60 -23.69 -6.87
N ARG A 77 6.87 -22.61 -7.63
CA ARG A 77 6.09 -21.35 -7.53
C ARG A 77 4.66 -21.51 -8.05
N ARG A 78 4.47 -22.30 -9.13
CA ARG A 78 3.13 -22.56 -9.68
C ARG A 78 2.19 -23.19 -8.65
N LYS A 79 2.70 -24.03 -7.73
CA LYS A 79 1.93 -24.65 -6.65
C LYS A 79 1.42 -23.64 -5.60
N PHE A 80 1.98 -22.44 -5.52
CA PHE A 80 1.53 -21.39 -4.60
C PHE A 80 0.43 -20.51 -5.18
N LEU A 81 0.08 -20.64 -6.45
CA LEU A 81 -1.09 -19.97 -7.01
C LEU A 81 -2.33 -20.42 -6.26
N LYS A 82 -3.19 -19.47 -5.98
CA LYS A 82 -4.48 -19.68 -5.34
C LYS A 82 -5.51 -20.21 -6.35
N SER A 83 -6.75 -20.31 -5.93
CA SER A 83 -7.84 -20.61 -6.86
C SER A 83 -7.96 -19.49 -7.90
N GLU A 84 -8.43 -19.84 -9.09
CA GLU A 84 -8.63 -18.89 -10.21
C GLU A 84 -9.43 -17.66 -9.79
N ALA A 85 -10.53 -17.84 -9.06
CA ALA A 85 -11.33 -16.75 -8.54
C ALA A 85 -10.56 -15.81 -7.60
N THR A 86 -9.64 -16.36 -6.79
CA THR A 86 -8.80 -15.57 -5.88
C THR A 86 -7.75 -14.77 -6.67
N GLU A 87 -7.09 -15.41 -7.65
CA GLU A 87 -6.09 -14.73 -8.48
C GLU A 87 -6.75 -13.65 -9.34
N LEU A 88 -7.94 -13.91 -9.91
CA LEU A 88 -8.72 -12.92 -10.62
C LEU A 88 -9.06 -11.71 -9.73
N ALA A 89 -9.49 -11.95 -8.49
CA ALA A 89 -9.77 -10.87 -7.55
C ALA A 89 -8.53 -10.01 -7.25
N HIS A 90 -7.35 -10.63 -7.14
CA HIS A 90 -6.09 -9.90 -6.98
C HIS A 90 -5.72 -9.09 -8.23
N CYS A 91 -5.92 -9.65 -9.43
CA CYS A 91 -5.70 -8.93 -10.68
C CYS A 91 -6.64 -7.72 -10.82
N LEU A 92 -7.93 -7.90 -10.52
CA LEU A 92 -8.92 -6.82 -10.53
C LEU A 92 -8.56 -5.71 -9.54
N ASP A 93 -8.17 -6.07 -8.31
CA ASP A 93 -7.75 -5.09 -7.30
C ASP A 93 -6.48 -4.33 -7.74
N ALA A 94 -5.52 -5.00 -8.37
CA ALA A 94 -4.34 -4.34 -8.91
C ALA A 94 -4.70 -3.31 -10.00
N VAL A 95 -5.63 -3.63 -10.91
CA VAL A 95 -6.06 -2.68 -11.94
C VAL A 95 -6.91 -1.56 -11.35
N ARG A 96 -7.78 -1.82 -10.38
CA ARG A 96 -8.56 -0.80 -9.64
C ARG A 96 -7.65 0.26 -9.01
N ARG A 97 -6.54 -0.16 -8.39
CA ARG A 97 -5.54 0.76 -7.83
C ARG A 97 -4.94 1.69 -8.88
N HIS A 98 -4.64 1.17 -10.07
CA HIS A 98 -4.13 2.00 -11.17
C HIS A 98 -5.22 2.89 -11.77
N ALA A 99 -6.44 2.40 -11.89
CA ALA A 99 -7.57 3.15 -12.42
C ALA A 99 -7.92 4.37 -11.54
N LEU A 100 -7.92 4.20 -10.22
CA LEU A 100 -8.13 5.30 -9.24
C LEU A 100 -7.01 6.34 -9.30
N ALA A 101 -5.76 5.93 -9.56
CA ALA A 101 -4.63 6.86 -9.70
C ALA A 101 -4.62 7.60 -11.05
N ARG A 102 -5.29 7.08 -12.08
CA ARG A 102 -5.28 7.61 -13.45
C ARG A 102 -6.70 7.68 -14.01
N PRO A 103 -7.52 8.61 -13.51
CA PRO A 103 -8.89 8.80 -14.02
C PRO A 103 -8.92 9.22 -15.50
N ASP A 104 -7.88 9.88 -15.97
CA ASP A 104 -7.66 10.31 -17.35
C ASP A 104 -7.44 9.16 -18.35
N VAL A 105 -7.21 7.93 -17.87
CA VAL A 105 -6.96 6.73 -18.70
C VAL A 105 -8.19 5.82 -18.69
N ALA A 106 -8.59 5.32 -19.87
CA ALA A 106 -9.62 4.27 -19.97
C ALA A 106 -8.99 2.89 -19.67
N PHE A 107 -9.73 2.07 -18.94
CA PHE A 107 -9.35 0.69 -18.61
C PHE A 107 -10.45 -0.27 -19.07
N THR A 108 -10.05 -1.39 -19.67
CA THR A 108 -10.96 -2.48 -20.04
C THR A 108 -10.31 -3.80 -19.65
N LEU A 109 -11.03 -4.62 -18.90
CA LEU A 109 -10.56 -5.92 -18.42
C LEU A 109 -11.44 -7.03 -18.98
N TRP A 110 -10.77 -8.04 -19.50
CA TRP A 110 -11.39 -9.25 -20.01
C TRP A 110 -10.86 -10.46 -19.23
N HIS A 111 -11.72 -11.40 -18.94
CA HIS A 111 -11.40 -12.70 -18.37
C HIS A 111 -12.10 -13.79 -19.16
N ASP A 112 -11.37 -14.75 -19.72
CA ASP A 112 -11.88 -15.81 -20.57
C ASP A 112 -12.81 -15.32 -21.67
N GLY A 113 -12.41 -14.27 -22.37
CA GLY A 113 -13.16 -13.66 -23.46
C GLY A 113 -14.44 -12.91 -23.03
N LYS A 114 -14.71 -12.78 -21.74
CA LYS A 114 -15.83 -12.01 -21.20
C LYS A 114 -15.34 -10.68 -20.65
N LEU A 115 -16.08 -9.60 -20.96
CA LEU A 115 -15.84 -8.29 -20.36
C LEU A 115 -16.19 -8.34 -18.87
N VAL A 116 -15.21 -8.01 -18.00
CA VAL A 116 -15.39 -7.99 -16.55
C VAL A 116 -15.57 -6.57 -16.04
N GLU A 117 -14.69 -5.66 -16.45
CA GLU A 117 -14.75 -4.25 -16.05
C GLU A 117 -14.43 -3.36 -17.25
N GLN A 118 -15.10 -2.21 -17.33
CA GLN A 118 -14.81 -1.18 -18.31
C GLN A 118 -15.03 0.21 -17.70
N TRP A 119 -13.96 1.00 -17.63
CA TRP A 119 -13.97 2.37 -17.12
C TRP A 119 -13.44 3.30 -18.20
N ARG A 120 -14.24 4.31 -18.57
CA ARG A 120 -13.84 5.33 -19.53
C ARG A 120 -12.94 6.36 -18.84
N ALA A 121 -12.19 7.15 -19.60
CA ALA A 121 -11.53 8.33 -19.07
C ALA A 121 -12.61 9.29 -18.50
N ALA A 122 -12.39 9.78 -17.29
CA ALA A 122 -13.33 10.60 -16.53
C ALA A 122 -12.57 11.53 -15.58
N ASP A 123 -13.28 12.34 -14.82
CA ASP A 123 -12.72 13.03 -13.66
C ASP A 123 -12.52 12.07 -12.48
N ALA A 124 -11.89 12.55 -11.42
CA ALA A 124 -11.55 11.72 -10.26
C ALA A 124 -12.79 11.19 -9.52
N GLU A 125 -13.84 12.01 -9.39
CA GLU A 125 -15.05 11.64 -8.66
C GLU A 125 -15.85 10.58 -9.43
N GLN A 126 -16.05 10.77 -10.74
CA GLN A 126 -16.68 9.77 -11.59
C GLN A 126 -15.90 8.46 -11.60
N ARG A 127 -14.56 8.52 -11.66
CA ARG A 127 -13.73 7.32 -11.57
C ARG A 127 -13.89 6.59 -10.24
N MET A 128 -14.00 7.31 -9.12
CA MET A 128 -14.29 6.69 -7.82
C MET A 128 -15.67 6.03 -7.82
N ALA A 129 -16.68 6.68 -8.42
CA ALA A 129 -18.02 6.09 -8.59
C ALA A 129 -17.99 4.82 -9.45
N ASP A 130 -17.25 4.83 -10.54
CA ASP A 130 -17.14 3.70 -11.46
C ASP A 130 -16.45 2.48 -10.83
N VAL A 131 -15.42 2.72 -9.99
CA VAL A 131 -14.59 1.65 -9.38
C VAL A 131 -15.17 1.14 -8.07
N LEU A 132 -15.72 2.03 -7.23
CA LEU A 132 -16.18 1.70 -5.87
C LEU A 132 -17.70 1.64 -5.76
N GLY A 133 -18.42 2.08 -6.79
CA GLY A 133 -19.87 2.21 -6.81
C GLY A 133 -20.35 3.62 -6.48
N SER A 134 -21.49 4.03 -7.05
CA SER A 134 -22.11 5.33 -6.79
C SER A 134 -22.43 5.54 -5.30
N SER A 135 -22.77 4.47 -4.59
CA SER A 135 -23.04 4.50 -3.16
C SER A 135 -21.83 4.99 -2.34
N PHE A 136 -20.60 4.77 -2.82
CA PHE A 136 -19.43 5.34 -2.16
C PHE A 136 -19.44 6.87 -2.22
N ILE A 137 -19.78 7.46 -3.36
CA ILE A 137 -19.84 8.92 -3.52
C ILE A 137 -20.93 9.52 -2.61
N GLU A 138 -22.12 8.92 -2.60
CA GLU A 138 -23.26 9.35 -1.79
C GLU A 138 -22.99 9.26 -0.29
N GLN A 139 -22.19 8.26 0.14
CA GLN A 139 -21.88 7.96 1.54
C GLN A 139 -20.44 8.33 1.91
N SER A 140 -19.87 9.33 1.24
CA SER A 140 -18.54 9.85 1.55
C SER A 140 -18.50 11.35 1.50
N LEU A 141 -17.49 11.91 2.15
CA LEU A 141 -17.21 13.33 2.23
C LEU A 141 -15.99 13.65 1.40
N ALA A 142 -15.99 14.80 0.75
CA ALA A 142 -14.80 15.33 0.08
C ALA A 142 -13.74 15.71 1.13
N VAL A 143 -12.49 15.43 0.82
CA VAL A 143 -11.32 15.82 1.60
C VAL A 143 -10.49 16.73 0.71
N ASP A 144 -10.14 17.92 1.17
CA ASP A 144 -9.15 18.78 0.52
C ASP A 144 -8.51 19.66 1.60
N TYR A 145 -7.30 19.29 1.99
CA TYR A 145 -6.56 19.92 3.06
C TYR A 145 -5.13 20.17 2.63
N GLU A 146 -4.70 21.42 2.72
CA GLU A 146 -3.35 21.85 2.40
C GLU A 146 -2.72 22.55 3.60
N ILE A 147 -1.48 22.20 3.90
CA ILE A 147 -0.71 22.77 5.00
C ILE A 147 0.72 23.07 4.59
N GLN A 148 1.24 24.21 5.02
CA GLN A 148 2.67 24.50 4.98
C GLN A 148 3.32 23.94 6.24
N THR A 149 4.15 22.92 6.06
CA THR A 149 4.94 22.34 7.14
C THR A 149 6.35 22.93 7.14
N PRO A 150 7.12 22.82 8.23
CA PRO A 150 8.53 23.23 8.25
C PRO A 150 9.36 22.59 7.13
N SER A 151 8.98 21.38 6.72
CA SER A 151 9.67 20.61 5.66
C SER A 151 9.13 20.90 4.26
N GLY A 152 8.11 21.76 4.10
CA GLY A 152 7.51 22.14 2.83
C GLY A 152 6.00 21.86 2.74
N PRO A 153 5.36 22.15 1.59
CA PRO A 153 3.92 21.97 1.41
C PRO A 153 3.54 20.47 1.45
N LEU A 154 2.35 20.22 1.98
CA LEU A 154 1.72 18.90 1.98
C LEU A 154 0.23 19.08 1.75
N ARG A 155 -0.34 18.39 0.76
CA ARG A 155 -1.76 18.38 0.47
C ARG A 155 -2.32 16.97 0.58
N VAL A 156 -3.49 16.87 1.21
CA VAL A 156 -4.27 15.63 1.33
C VAL A 156 -5.64 15.89 0.72
N HIS A 157 -5.97 15.18 -0.33
CA HIS A 157 -7.27 15.35 -1.00
C HIS A 157 -7.87 14.01 -1.40
N GLY A 158 -9.15 14.02 -1.78
CA GLY A 158 -9.88 12.81 -2.16
C GLY A 158 -11.22 12.69 -1.46
N ARG A 159 -11.58 11.50 -1.00
CA ARG A 159 -12.86 11.26 -0.30
C ARG A 159 -12.68 10.27 0.85
N CYS A 160 -13.46 10.49 1.92
CA CYS A 160 -13.53 9.58 3.06
C CYS A 160 -15.00 9.20 3.33
N GLY A 161 -15.25 7.91 3.59
CA GLY A 161 -16.59 7.40 3.86
C GLY A 161 -17.18 7.92 5.16
N LEU A 162 -18.49 8.13 5.20
CA LEU A 162 -19.21 8.39 6.45
C LEU A 162 -18.98 7.22 7.43
N PRO A 163 -19.05 7.44 8.76
CA PRO A 163 -18.86 6.39 9.75
C PRO A 163 -19.79 5.18 9.55
N ASP A 164 -21.02 5.42 9.09
CA ASP A 164 -22.00 4.36 8.83
C ASP A 164 -21.62 3.49 7.62
N HIS A 165 -20.83 4.01 6.70
CA HIS A 165 -20.29 3.28 5.53
C HIS A 165 -19.04 2.46 5.87
N ALA A 166 -18.54 2.52 7.11
CA ALA A 166 -17.38 1.75 7.53
C ALA A 166 -17.62 0.24 7.43
N ARG A 167 -16.58 -0.52 7.10
CA ARG A 167 -16.64 -1.96 6.78
C ARG A 167 -15.97 -2.81 7.86
N SER A 168 -16.27 -4.10 7.88
CA SER A 168 -15.57 -5.07 8.74
C SER A 168 -14.15 -5.39 8.24
N ARG A 169 -13.86 -5.14 6.95
CA ARG A 169 -12.57 -5.41 6.31
C ARG A 169 -11.95 -4.12 5.81
N ALA A 170 -10.62 -4.05 5.81
CA ALA A 170 -9.84 -2.94 5.28
C ALA A 170 -9.56 -3.11 3.76
N ASP A 171 -10.56 -3.52 2.98
CA ASP A 171 -10.45 -3.81 1.54
C ASP A 171 -10.72 -2.61 0.64
N GLN A 172 -11.26 -1.52 1.18
CA GLN A 172 -11.51 -0.27 0.47
C GLN A 172 -10.75 0.91 1.10
N GLN A 173 -9.47 0.70 1.34
CA GLN A 173 -8.54 1.72 1.84
C GLN A 173 -7.49 1.99 0.77
N TYR A 174 -7.73 3.03 -0.03
CA TYR A 174 -6.85 3.43 -1.11
C TYR A 174 -6.12 4.71 -0.73
N ALA A 175 -4.81 4.61 -0.54
CA ALA A 175 -3.94 5.75 -0.30
C ALA A 175 -2.90 5.86 -1.40
N TYR A 176 -2.64 7.08 -1.83
CA TYR A 176 -1.66 7.38 -2.87
C TYR A 176 -0.72 8.47 -2.40
N VAL A 177 0.56 8.30 -2.69
CA VAL A 177 1.58 9.31 -2.47
C VAL A 177 2.18 9.67 -3.83
N ASN A 178 2.01 10.91 -4.25
CA ASN A 178 2.43 11.41 -5.56
C ASN A 178 1.93 10.49 -6.70
N GLY A 179 0.66 10.09 -6.66
CA GLY A 179 0.03 9.19 -7.63
C GLY A 179 0.39 7.71 -7.50
N ARG A 180 1.26 7.33 -6.57
CA ARG A 180 1.64 5.94 -6.30
C ARG A 180 0.78 5.33 -5.21
N TYR A 181 0.11 4.20 -5.50
CA TYR A 181 -0.61 3.44 -4.48
C TYR A 181 0.34 2.94 -3.39
N VAL A 182 -0.03 3.16 -2.13
CA VAL A 182 0.75 2.74 -0.98
C VAL A 182 -0.13 2.06 0.08
N ARG A 183 0.46 1.12 0.81
CA ARG A 183 -0.08 0.56 2.06
C ARG A 183 0.87 0.92 3.18
N ASP A 184 0.72 2.11 3.69
CA ASP A 184 1.61 2.65 4.72
C ASP A 184 0.91 2.68 6.08
N LYS A 185 1.67 2.34 7.13
CA LYS A 185 1.15 2.26 8.50
C LYS A 185 0.87 3.64 9.08
N VAL A 186 1.63 4.66 8.70
CA VAL A 186 1.45 6.04 9.16
C VAL A 186 0.11 6.58 8.69
N ILE A 187 -0.20 6.40 7.38
CA ILE A 187 -1.45 6.84 6.78
C ILE A 187 -2.63 6.05 7.37
N THR A 188 -2.51 4.72 7.44
CA THR A 188 -3.58 3.86 8.00
C THR A 188 -3.88 4.20 9.45
N HIS A 189 -2.85 4.43 10.26
CA HIS A 189 -3.00 4.82 11.66
C HIS A 189 -3.63 6.21 11.79
N ALA A 190 -3.17 7.19 11.00
CA ALA A 190 -3.74 8.53 10.98
C ALA A 190 -5.23 8.52 10.62
N ALA A 191 -5.59 7.77 9.56
CA ALA A 191 -6.98 7.61 9.17
C ALA A 191 -7.81 6.96 10.29
N ARG A 192 -7.31 5.89 10.93
CA ARG A 192 -8.00 5.25 12.04
C ARG A 192 -8.19 6.20 13.23
N SER A 193 -7.14 6.97 13.59
CA SER A 193 -7.22 7.96 14.68
C SER A 193 -8.25 9.06 14.40
N ALA A 194 -8.38 9.50 13.16
CA ALA A 194 -9.40 10.49 12.79
C ALA A 194 -10.83 9.98 12.97
N TYR A 195 -11.03 8.67 12.88
CA TYR A 195 -12.34 8.05 13.06
C TYR A 195 -12.59 7.49 14.47
N GLU A 196 -11.63 7.61 15.40
CA GLU A 196 -11.67 6.95 16.71
C GLU A 196 -12.96 7.26 17.51
N ASP A 197 -13.41 8.52 17.49
CA ASP A 197 -14.59 8.96 18.22
C ASP A 197 -15.93 8.55 17.57
N VAL A 198 -15.92 8.17 16.28
CA VAL A 198 -17.16 7.93 15.51
C VAL A 198 -17.31 6.50 15.02
N LEU A 199 -16.24 5.69 15.06
CA LEU A 199 -16.29 4.27 14.70
C LEU A 199 -16.40 3.39 15.93
N HIS A 200 -17.48 2.63 15.99
CA HIS A 200 -17.69 1.65 17.05
C HIS A 200 -17.20 0.25 16.64
N GLY A 201 -16.52 -0.43 17.55
CA GLY A 201 -16.08 -1.81 17.36
C GLY A 201 -14.90 -1.98 16.39
N GLN A 202 -14.91 -3.11 15.63
CA GLN A 202 -13.82 -3.51 14.72
C GLN A 202 -13.97 -2.94 13.29
N ARG A 203 -14.84 -1.95 13.10
CA ARG A 203 -15.09 -1.39 11.76
C ARG A 203 -13.88 -0.61 11.25
N GLN A 204 -13.69 -0.64 9.95
CA GLN A 204 -12.57 0.00 9.24
C GLN A 204 -13.11 1.15 8.37
N PRO A 205 -12.48 2.32 8.40
CA PRO A 205 -12.87 3.42 7.52
C PRO A 205 -12.64 3.05 6.06
N VAL A 206 -13.48 3.58 5.19
CA VAL A 206 -13.34 3.49 3.72
C VAL A 206 -12.83 4.83 3.23
N TYR A 207 -11.83 4.84 2.36
CA TYR A 207 -11.30 6.09 1.81
C TYR A 207 -10.53 5.90 0.50
N VAL A 208 -10.50 6.97 -0.28
CA VAL A 208 -9.56 7.18 -1.38
C VAL A 208 -8.84 8.49 -1.10
N LEU A 209 -7.58 8.44 -0.71
CA LEU A 209 -6.78 9.61 -0.35
C LEU A 209 -5.58 9.76 -1.27
N MET A 210 -5.39 10.96 -1.77
CA MET A 210 -4.23 11.40 -2.53
C MET A 210 -3.40 12.32 -1.64
N ILE A 211 -2.13 12.02 -1.50
CA ILE A 211 -1.17 12.79 -0.69
C ILE A 211 -0.11 13.32 -1.65
N GLU A 212 -0.05 14.63 -1.78
CA GLU A 212 0.94 15.35 -2.56
C GLU A 212 1.99 15.92 -1.62
N ILE A 213 3.22 15.53 -1.82
CA ILE A 213 4.36 15.88 -0.97
C ILE A 213 5.63 15.95 -1.84
N ASP A 214 6.59 16.79 -1.47
CA ASP A 214 7.88 16.85 -2.16
C ASP A 214 8.50 15.43 -2.27
N PRO A 215 8.84 14.95 -3.48
CA PRO A 215 9.46 13.64 -3.68
C PRO A 215 10.71 13.40 -2.85
N LEU A 216 11.49 14.42 -2.52
CA LEU A 216 12.67 14.33 -1.65
C LEU A 216 12.33 13.97 -0.20
N ARG A 217 11.08 14.11 0.22
CA ARG A 217 10.60 13.77 1.57
C ARG A 217 10.10 12.33 1.70
N VAL A 218 10.07 11.59 0.58
CA VAL A 218 9.54 10.22 0.52
C VAL A 218 10.52 9.28 -0.14
N ASP A 219 10.99 8.27 0.59
CA ASP A 219 11.70 7.16 0.00
C ASP A 219 10.70 6.08 -0.45
N VAL A 220 10.60 5.86 -1.74
CA VAL A 220 9.75 4.85 -2.38
C VAL A 220 10.48 3.55 -2.67
N ASN A 221 11.79 3.50 -2.41
CA ASN A 221 12.63 2.34 -2.66
C ASN A 221 12.81 1.44 -1.42
N VAL A 222 11.79 1.31 -0.61
CA VAL A 222 11.82 0.56 0.65
C VAL A 222 11.54 -0.92 0.44
N HIS A 223 10.56 -1.27 -0.40
CA HIS A 223 10.11 -2.64 -0.61
C HIS A 223 10.08 -3.02 -2.10
N PRO A 224 10.37 -4.27 -2.48
CA PRO A 224 10.33 -4.70 -3.89
C PRO A 224 9.00 -4.45 -4.59
N THR A 225 7.88 -4.61 -3.88
CA THR A 225 6.52 -4.34 -4.42
C THR A 225 6.19 -2.86 -4.51
N LYS A 226 7.01 -1.98 -3.91
CA LYS A 226 6.84 -0.51 -3.91
C LYS A 226 5.51 -0.01 -3.34
N ILE A 227 4.83 -0.83 -2.56
CA ILE A 227 3.58 -0.45 -1.87
C ILE A 227 3.84 0.14 -0.48
N GLU A 228 5.05 0.01 0.04
CA GLU A 228 5.49 0.65 1.27
C GLU A 228 6.44 1.80 0.93
N VAL A 229 6.29 2.91 1.63
CA VAL A 229 7.12 4.10 1.51
C VAL A 229 7.68 4.46 2.87
N ARG A 230 8.75 5.26 2.89
CA ARG A 230 9.29 5.82 4.13
C ARG A 230 9.27 7.33 4.04
N PHE A 231 8.47 7.97 4.87
CA PHE A 231 8.46 9.42 5.02
C PHE A 231 9.64 9.86 5.88
N ARG A 232 10.33 10.92 5.49
CA ARG A 232 11.37 11.55 6.34
C ARG A 232 10.73 12.11 7.62
N ASP A 233 9.57 12.77 7.47
CA ASP A 233 8.80 13.38 8.56
C ASP A 233 7.45 12.68 8.74
N SER A 234 7.46 11.44 9.21
CA SER A 234 6.25 10.61 9.39
C SER A 234 5.21 11.29 10.29
N ARG A 235 5.66 12.10 11.28
CA ARG A 235 4.76 12.81 12.20
C ARG A 235 3.94 13.89 11.49
N GLU A 236 4.56 14.66 10.59
CA GLU A 236 3.87 15.69 9.80
C GLU A 236 2.82 15.07 8.89
N VAL A 237 3.18 13.99 8.19
CA VAL A 237 2.24 13.26 7.33
C VAL A 237 1.08 12.68 8.14
N HIS A 238 1.36 12.08 9.30
CA HIS A 238 0.32 11.56 10.20
C HIS A 238 -0.64 12.67 10.63
N GLN A 239 -0.13 13.80 11.08
CA GLN A 239 -0.95 14.93 11.52
C GLN A 239 -1.77 15.50 10.38
N ALA A 240 -1.18 15.70 9.19
CA ALA A 240 -1.89 16.24 8.04
C ALA A 240 -3.04 15.32 7.60
N VAL A 241 -2.82 14.01 7.48
CA VAL A 241 -3.87 13.04 7.11
C VAL A 241 -4.97 13.00 8.19
N ARG A 242 -4.58 13.01 9.47
CA ARG A 242 -5.54 13.02 10.57
C ARG A 242 -6.41 14.28 10.52
N HIS A 243 -5.81 15.48 10.46
CA HIS A 243 -6.55 16.75 10.42
C HIS A 243 -7.44 16.86 9.18
N ALA A 244 -6.95 16.45 8.00
CA ALA A 244 -7.74 16.44 6.78
C ALA A 244 -9.05 15.63 6.94
N LEU A 245 -8.96 14.48 7.56
CA LEU A 245 -10.12 13.61 7.80
C LEU A 245 -11.01 14.14 8.95
N GLU A 246 -10.44 14.65 10.03
CA GLU A 246 -11.19 15.27 11.14
C GLU A 246 -11.99 16.48 10.66
N GLU A 247 -11.40 17.33 9.82
CA GLU A 247 -12.07 18.49 9.23
C GLU A 247 -13.25 18.05 8.35
N ALA A 248 -13.02 17.08 7.45
CA ALA A 248 -14.06 16.53 6.60
C ALA A 248 -15.21 15.88 7.41
N LEU A 249 -14.91 15.21 8.54
CA LEU A 249 -15.89 14.55 9.39
C LEU A 249 -16.64 15.49 10.35
N THR A 250 -16.20 16.73 10.52
CA THR A 250 -16.78 17.68 11.47
C THR A 250 -18.30 17.86 11.29
N PRO A 251 -18.87 18.03 10.07
CA PRO A 251 -20.33 18.12 9.89
C PRO A 251 -21.07 16.88 10.35
N SER A 252 -20.53 15.70 10.06
CA SER A 252 -21.10 14.40 10.48
C SER A 252 -21.09 14.24 12.00
N ARG A 253 -20.01 14.61 12.67
CA ARG A 253 -19.89 14.59 14.14
C ARG A 253 -20.90 15.54 14.79
N ALA A 254 -21.08 16.75 14.27
CA ALA A 254 -22.06 17.71 14.77
C ALA A 254 -23.50 17.18 14.64
N ALA A 255 -23.84 16.53 13.52
CA ALA A 255 -25.15 15.93 13.31
C ALA A 255 -25.42 14.76 14.27
N GLN A 256 -24.43 13.91 14.53
CA GLN A 256 -24.55 12.80 15.49
C GLN A 256 -24.67 13.31 16.93
N ALA A 257 -23.94 14.34 17.32
CA ALA A 257 -24.06 14.97 18.64
C ALA A 257 -25.43 15.60 18.85
N ALA A 258 -25.99 16.26 17.83
CA ALA A 258 -27.34 16.81 17.87
C ALA A 258 -28.42 15.73 17.99
N ALA A 259 -28.28 14.61 17.26
CA ALA A 259 -29.21 13.47 17.34
C ALA A 259 -29.15 12.76 18.72
N GLY A 260 -27.95 12.61 19.30
CA GLY A 260 -27.77 12.04 20.63
C GLY A 260 -28.29 12.95 21.76
N GLY A 261 -28.26 14.27 21.57
CA GLY A 261 -28.81 15.23 22.53
C GLY A 261 -30.35 15.27 22.60
N MET A 262 -31.06 14.81 21.56
CA MET A 262 -32.52 14.73 21.53
C MET A 262 -33.11 13.52 22.27
N GLN A 263 -32.34 12.52 22.60
CA GLN A 263 -32.81 11.32 23.32
C GLN A 263 -32.83 11.49 24.87
N ASN A 264 -32.29 12.58 25.42
CA ASN A 264 -32.27 12.88 26.85
C ASN A 264 -33.13 14.09 27.24
N GLY A 265 -34.01 14.54 26.36
CA GLY A 265 -34.97 15.59 26.64
C GLY A 265 -36.32 15.02 27.09
N ASP A 266 -36.46 14.67 28.36
CA ASP A 266 -37.76 14.53 28.98
C ASP A 266 -38.49 15.88 28.93
N PRO A 267 -39.72 15.99 28.43
CA PRO A 267 -40.50 17.21 28.52
C PRO A 267 -40.89 17.41 29.98
N ALA A 268 -40.16 18.30 30.65
CA ALA A 268 -40.50 18.70 32.04
C ALA A 268 -41.91 19.27 32.12
N GLY A 269 -42.82 18.47 32.58
CA GLY A 269 -44.10 18.93 33.15
C GLY A 269 -43.86 19.58 34.46
N VAL A 270 -44.32 20.84 34.56
CA VAL A 270 -44.42 21.64 35.78
C VAL A 270 -45.31 20.92 36.80
N GLY A 271 -44.81 20.65 37.99
CA GLY A 271 -45.59 20.12 39.13
C GLY A 271 -44.77 20.12 40.42
N ALA A 272 -44.81 21.24 41.14
CA ALA A 272 -44.34 21.24 42.52
C ALA A 272 -45.22 20.36 43.36
N LEU A 273 -44.65 19.44 44.14
CA LEU A 273 -45.19 19.03 45.48
C LEU A 273 -44.17 18.14 46.22
N SER A 274 -43.70 18.66 47.33
CA SER A 274 -43.36 18.04 48.63
C SER A 274 -42.73 16.63 48.66
N SER A 275 -41.53 16.60 49.24
CA SER A 275 -40.82 15.41 49.74
C SER A 275 -41.52 14.73 50.89
N PRO A 276 -41.39 13.39 51.05
CA PRO A 276 -41.17 12.77 52.32
C PRO A 276 -39.83 12.05 52.43
N PRO A 277 -39.26 11.87 53.61
CA PRO A 277 -37.96 11.25 53.81
C PRO A 277 -38.05 9.74 53.71
N GLY A 278 -37.37 9.16 52.78
CA GLY A 278 -37.27 7.70 52.62
C GLY A 278 -35.82 7.25 52.62
N ASN A 279 -35.52 6.42 53.59
CA ASN A 279 -34.32 5.68 53.87
C ASN A 279 -33.77 4.98 52.59
N TRP A 280 -32.66 5.42 52.06
CA TRP A 280 -31.95 4.72 51.00
C TRP A 280 -30.95 3.75 51.64
N PRO A 281 -30.96 2.45 51.28
CA PRO A 281 -29.89 1.55 51.68
C PRO A 281 -28.59 1.93 50.95
N SER A 282 -27.51 1.97 51.71
CA SER A 282 -26.16 2.27 51.27
C SER A 282 -25.76 1.37 50.10
N ALA A 283 -25.22 1.97 49.04
CA ALA A 283 -24.65 1.26 47.90
C ALA A 283 -23.54 0.29 48.34
N PRO A 284 -23.46 -0.91 47.79
CA PRO A 284 -22.39 -1.83 48.11
C PRO A 284 -21.05 -1.26 47.60
N THR A 285 -20.11 -1.14 48.53
CA THR A 285 -18.73 -0.79 48.27
C THR A 285 -18.05 -1.92 47.47
N TRP A 286 -17.82 -1.70 46.19
CA TRP A 286 -17.00 -2.63 45.38
C TRP A 286 -15.56 -2.51 45.84
N GLN A 287 -15.05 -3.47 46.60
CA GLN A 287 -13.61 -3.63 46.82
C GLN A 287 -12.96 -4.06 45.51
N GLN A 288 -12.13 -3.22 44.95
CA GLN A 288 -11.25 -3.58 43.86
C GLN A 288 -10.24 -4.62 44.37
N GLN A 289 -10.42 -5.87 43.97
CA GLN A 289 -9.36 -6.87 44.06
C GLN A 289 -8.29 -6.56 43.03
N PRO A 290 -7.00 -6.53 43.38
CA PRO A 290 -5.94 -6.36 42.42
C PRO A 290 -5.92 -7.57 41.48
N MET A 291 -6.12 -7.35 40.20
CA MET A 291 -5.92 -8.37 39.17
C MET A 291 -4.44 -8.71 39.07
N PRO A 292 -4.05 -9.99 39.11
CA PRO A 292 -2.67 -10.36 38.83
C PRO A 292 -2.34 -10.09 37.36
N LEU A 293 -1.29 -9.32 37.12
CA LEU A 293 -0.68 -9.09 35.81
C LEU A 293 0.02 -10.38 35.36
N THR A 294 -0.74 -11.35 34.91
CA THR A 294 -0.23 -12.51 34.18
C THR A 294 -0.57 -12.34 32.70
N ASN A 295 0.43 -11.99 31.94
CA ASN A 295 0.34 -11.93 30.48
C ASN A 295 0.15 -13.36 29.94
N PRO A 296 -0.97 -13.71 29.27
CA PRO A 296 -1.24 -15.10 28.87
C PRO A 296 -0.33 -15.62 27.74
N TYR A 297 0.58 -14.81 27.22
CA TYR A 297 1.48 -15.20 26.13
C TYR A 297 2.84 -15.77 26.60
N TRP A 298 3.10 -15.86 27.91
CA TRP A 298 4.40 -16.35 28.44
C TRP A 298 4.39 -17.78 29.00
N ASN A 299 3.24 -18.47 29.03
CA ASN A 299 3.18 -19.87 29.44
C ASN A 299 2.98 -20.77 28.22
N ARG A 300 4.04 -20.99 27.43
CA ARG A 300 4.11 -22.11 26.49
C ARG A 300 4.46 -23.38 27.26
N PRO A 301 3.68 -24.48 27.12
CA PRO A 301 4.05 -25.76 27.72
C PRO A 301 5.38 -26.23 27.15
N ALA A 302 6.23 -26.82 27.99
CA ALA A 302 7.58 -27.33 27.66
C ALA A 302 7.62 -28.39 26.52
N ALA A 303 6.48 -28.89 26.08
CA ALA A 303 6.36 -29.85 24.99
C ALA A 303 6.66 -29.27 23.59
N TRP A 304 6.77 -27.91 23.44
CA TRP A 304 7.06 -27.26 22.14
C TRP A 304 8.53 -26.91 21.94
N GLN A 305 9.40 -27.17 22.91
CA GLN A 305 10.84 -26.91 22.81
C GLN A 305 11.66 -28.06 22.21
N ALA A 306 11.03 -29.21 21.97
CA ALA A 306 11.72 -30.41 21.45
C ALA A 306 11.62 -30.61 19.92
N GLN A 307 11.07 -29.67 19.15
CA GLN A 307 10.82 -29.85 17.71
C GLN A 307 11.54 -28.83 16.81
N GLU A 308 12.53 -28.09 17.32
CA GLU A 308 13.44 -27.25 16.52
C GLU A 308 14.70 -27.98 16.05
N GLY A 309 14.62 -29.26 15.73
CA GLY A 309 15.76 -30.10 15.38
C GLY A 309 15.65 -30.86 14.05
N SER A 310 14.81 -30.43 13.10
CA SER A 310 14.86 -31.00 11.76
C SER A 310 14.89 -29.91 10.71
N ASN A 311 16.09 -29.52 10.30
CA ASN A 311 16.35 -28.68 9.16
C ASN A 311 16.11 -29.49 7.88
N PRO A 312 15.08 -29.21 7.05
CA PRO A 312 14.79 -30.02 5.84
C PRO A 312 15.82 -29.85 4.73
N TRP A 313 16.85 -29.02 4.92
CA TRP A 313 17.81 -28.65 3.88
C TRP A 313 19.23 -29.14 4.09
N GLY A 314 19.49 -30.14 4.92
CA GLY A 314 20.71 -30.97 4.89
C GLY A 314 22.08 -30.26 4.89
N PHE A 315 22.18 -29.01 5.39
CA PHE A 315 23.47 -28.34 5.57
C PHE A 315 23.93 -28.46 7.01
N THR A 316 24.82 -29.40 7.26
CA THR A 316 25.63 -29.45 8.47
C THR A 316 26.85 -28.54 8.30
N PRO A 317 27.10 -27.56 9.19
CA PRO A 317 28.38 -26.88 9.20
C PRO A 317 29.43 -27.83 9.76
N SER A 318 30.40 -28.24 8.95
CA SER A 318 31.56 -28.99 9.40
C SER A 318 32.46 -28.07 10.23
N SER A 319 32.60 -28.37 11.49
CA SER A 319 33.62 -27.79 12.39
C SER A 319 34.97 -28.40 12.00
N GLY A 320 35.69 -27.74 11.10
CA GLY A 320 37.05 -28.04 10.74
C GLY A 320 37.93 -26.85 11.18
N SER A 321 38.54 -26.97 12.37
CA SER A 321 39.68 -26.17 12.78
C SER A 321 40.86 -26.51 11.89
N ALA A 322 41.27 -25.60 11.00
CA ALA A 322 42.54 -25.70 10.29
C ALA A 322 43.26 -24.38 10.39
N ALA A 323 44.47 -24.47 10.94
CA ALA A 323 45.43 -23.39 11.16
C ALA A 323 45.80 -22.67 9.85
N MET A 324 45.89 -21.36 9.91
CA MET A 324 46.46 -20.50 8.87
C MET A 324 47.99 -20.66 8.80
N PRO A 325 48.60 -20.90 7.63
CA PRO A 325 50.00 -20.61 7.38
C PRO A 325 50.21 -19.17 6.91
N GLY A 326 51.29 -18.59 7.44
CA GLY A 326 51.61 -17.17 7.33
C GLY A 326 51.83 -16.63 5.91
N ASN A 327 51.53 -15.34 5.77
CA ASN A 327 51.82 -14.50 4.63
C ASN A 327 53.34 -14.22 4.54
N PRO A 328 53.98 -14.31 3.37
CA PRO A 328 55.30 -13.73 3.17
C PRO A 328 55.16 -12.26 2.73
N VAL A 329 55.88 -11.44 3.44
CA VAL A 329 56.20 -10.02 3.18
C VAL A 329 56.95 -9.92 1.86
N LEU A 330 56.45 -9.19 0.87
CA LEU A 330 57.19 -8.74 -0.30
C LEU A 330 57.60 -7.27 -0.13
N GLN A 331 58.93 -7.05 -0.12
CA GLN A 331 59.59 -5.75 -0.15
C GLN A 331 59.46 -5.09 -1.56
N PRO A 332 59.54 -3.74 -1.66
CA PRO A 332 59.46 -3.02 -2.92
C PRO A 332 60.82 -2.99 -3.61
N GLY A 333 60.92 -3.48 -4.84
CA GLY A 333 62.03 -3.40 -5.76
C GLY A 333 61.85 -2.36 -6.81
N MET A 334 62.88 -1.58 -6.97
CA MET A 334 63.10 -0.38 -7.83
C MET A 334 62.82 -0.55 -9.31
N ALA A 335 62.53 0.60 -9.89
CA ALA A 335 62.44 0.96 -11.28
C ALA A 335 63.55 0.44 -12.21
N GLN A 336 63.20 0.13 -13.44
CA GLN A 336 64.03 0.44 -14.62
C GLN A 336 63.13 0.45 -15.89
N ALA A 337 63.12 1.59 -16.56
CA ALA A 337 62.73 1.69 -17.97
C ALA A 337 63.95 1.31 -18.84
N PRO A 338 63.72 0.76 -20.02
CA PRO A 338 64.20 1.34 -21.27
C PRO A 338 63.14 1.16 -22.39
N GLY A 339 63.00 2.07 -23.34
CA GLY A 339 63.92 2.44 -24.37
C GLY A 339 63.13 2.32 -25.68
N ALA A 340 62.88 3.43 -26.36
CA ALA A 340 62.38 3.52 -27.73
C ALA A 340 63.34 2.87 -28.70
N VAL A 341 62.84 2.21 -29.78
CA VAL A 341 63.40 2.20 -31.12
C VAL A 341 62.39 1.62 -32.11
N GLN A 342 62.10 2.41 -33.17
CA GLN A 342 61.61 2.18 -34.54
C GLN A 342 60.16 1.77 -34.69
#